data_0d631b3e982588262d8ee231bc905d5d
#
_entry.id   0d631b3e982588262d8ee231bc905d5d
#
_cell.length_a   1.000
_cell.length_b   1.000
_cell.length_c   1.000
_cell.angle_alpha   90.00
_cell.angle_beta   90.00
_cell.angle_gamma   90.00
#
_symmetry.space_group_name_H-M   'P 1'
#
loop_
_entity.id
_entity.type
_entity.pdbx_description
1 polymer ?
#
loop_
_entity_poly.entity_id
_entity_poly.type
_entity_poly.pdbx_seq_one_letter_code
_entity_poly.pdbx_strand_id
1 'polypeptide(L)'
;AAGTMAVSCAQDAVEIDADDIGGRVTSADGPEAGVWVVAETTELPTRFIRIVATDDEGLYLLPDLPAATYEIFVRGYGLVDSPRVTASPGQQLDLTGVVAPNAAAAAEIYPAAWWLSMLELPDGDRSQQELGSAVTGCMNCHQVGNRATREIPADILSGAESHLEAWDQRVSMGPMGGSMSSMYSRLGEQRQMFADWTDRIA
;
A
#
# COMPACT_ATOMS: atom_id res chain seq x y z
N ALA A 1 32.30 16.75 43.17
CA ALA A 1 31.18 15.95 42.74
C ALA A 1 30.31 16.77 41.80
N ALA A 2 30.43 16.51 40.48
CA ALA A 2 29.57 17.12 39.48
C ALA A 2 28.33 16.25 39.32
N GLY A 3 27.20 16.78 39.73
CA GLY A 3 25.90 16.09 39.53
C GLY A 3 25.48 16.32 38.09
N THR A 4 25.39 15.25 37.35
CA THR A 4 24.78 15.22 36.02
C THR A 4 23.28 15.32 36.22
N MET A 5 22.67 16.46 35.90
CA MET A 5 21.23 16.56 35.78
C MET A 5 20.84 15.83 34.49
N ALA A 6 20.19 14.69 34.63
CA ALA A 6 19.45 14.07 33.53
C ALA A 6 18.24 14.98 33.24
N VAL A 7 18.27 15.69 32.13
CA VAL A 7 17.09 16.32 31.58
C VAL A 7 16.23 15.18 31.06
N SER A 8 15.21 14.79 31.84
CA SER A 8 14.12 13.96 31.34
C SER A 8 13.33 14.85 30.39
N CYS A 9 13.49 14.67 29.10
CA CYS A 9 12.49 15.15 28.15
C CYS A 9 11.20 14.39 28.50
N ALA A 10 10.27 15.06 29.16
CA ALA A 10 8.90 14.61 29.20
C ALA A 10 8.44 14.54 27.74
N GLN A 11 8.04 13.37 27.27
CA GLN A 11 7.46 13.21 25.95
C GLN A 11 6.11 13.89 26.01
N ASP A 12 6.04 15.05 25.38
CA ASP A 12 4.83 15.85 25.35
C ASP A 12 3.70 15.04 24.68
N ALA A 13 2.57 14.91 25.39
CA ALA A 13 1.35 14.40 24.82
C ALA A 13 0.86 15.39 23.78
N VAL A 14 0.29 14.90 22.66
CA VAL A 14 -0.35 15.76 21.67
C VAL A 14 -1.53 16.47 22.33
N GLU A 15 -1.60 17.80 22.22
CA GLU A 15 -2.79 18.55 22.62
C GLU A 15 -3.90 18.26 21.62
N ILE A 16 -5.08 17.90 22.12
CA ILE A 16 -6.29 17.65 21.34
C ILE A 16 -7.40 18.56 21.82
N ASP A 17 -8.28 18.95 20.91
CA ASP A 17 -9.52 19.63 21.26
C ASP A 17 -10.77 18.72 21.03
N ALA A 18 -11.95 19.30 21.00
CA ALA A 18 -13.20 18.52 21.05
C ALA A 18 -13.50 17.77 19.75
N ASP A 19 -12.90 18.16 18.63
CA ASP A 19 -13.07 17.55 17.30
C ASP A 19 -11.81 16.86 16.79
N ASP A 20 -10.80 16.69 17.66
CA ASP A 20 -9.56 15.98 17.36
C ASP A 20 -9.55 14.55 17.91
N ILE A 21 -8.71 13.69 17.32
CA ILE A 21 -8.23 12.45 17.95
C ILE A 21 -6.71 12.47 17.84
N GLY A 22 -6.01 12.30 18.96
CA GLY A 22 -4.55 12.29 18.99
C GLY A 22 -4.01 11.22 19.91
N GLY A 23 -2.72 10.93 19.79
CA GLY A 23 -2.05 9.94 20.63
C GLY A 23 -0.69 9.55 20.09
N ARG A 24 -0.25 8.36 20.46
CA ARG A 24 1.04 7.80 20.06
C ARG A 24 0.88 6.44 19.41
N VAL A 25 1.69 6.17 18.40
CA VAL A 25 1.85 4.82 17.83
C VAL A 25 3.16 4.22 18.32
N THR A 26 3.09 3.01 18.86
CA THR A 26 4.27 2.23 19.26
C THR A 26 4.18 0.81 18.72
N SER A 27 5.31 0.16 18.54
CA SER A 27 5.40 -1.28 18.27
C SER A 27 6.31 -1.96 19.31
N ALA A 28 6.67 -3.22 19.04
CA ALA A 28 7.67 -3.92 19.84
C ALA A 28 9.06 -3.25 19.79
N ASP A 29 9.33 -2.48 18.75
CA ASP A 29 10.62 -1.81 18.51
C ASP A 29 10.65 -0.37 19.09
N GLY A 30 9.53 0.12 19.59
CA GLY A 30 9.41 1.45 20.20
C GLY A 30 8.41 2.36 19.48
N PRO A 31 8.59 3.69 19.55
CA PRO A 31 7.76 4.64 18.81
C PRO A 31 7.88 4.43 17.30
N GLU A 32 6.76 4.46 16.59
CA GLU A 32 6.69 4.28 15.14
C GLU A 32 6.63 5.63 14.42
N ALA A 33 7.75 6.03 13.82
CA ALA A 33 7.88 7.27 13.07
C ALA A 33 7.43 7.10 11.60
N GLY A 34 6.72 8.09 11.06
CA GLY A 34 6.35 8.13 9.63
C GLY A 34 5.30 7.08 9.22
N VAL A 35 4.64 6.42 10.18
CA VAL A 35 3.55 5.50 9.90
C VAL A 35 2.23 6.25 9.75
N TRP A 36 1.31 5.68 9.01
CA TRP A 36 0.00 6.28 8.77
C TRP A 36 -1.00 5.85 9.82
N VAL A 37 -1.66 6.82 10.43
CA VAL A 37 -2.87 6.61 11.21
C VAL A 37 -4.06 6.92 10.33
N VAL A 38 -4.88 5.91 10.06
CA VAL A 38 -6.03 5.98 9.17
C VAL A 38 -7.30 5.95 10.02
N ALA A 39 -8.12 6.99 9.91
CA ALA A 39 -9.45 7.05 10.50
C ALA A 39 -10.50 7.05 9.40
N GLU A 40 -11.43 6.12 9.43
CA GLU A 40 -12.50 6.02 8.45
C GLU A 40 -13.88 5.81 9.09
N THR A 41 -14.92 6.38 8.48
CA THR A 41 -16.30 6.19 8.90
C THR A 41 -17.26 6.15 7.72
N THR A 42 -18.36 5.42 7.90
CA THR A 42 -19.50 5.38 6.99
C THR A 42 -20.76 6.02 7.59
N GLU A 43 -20.65 6.60 8.79
CA GLU A 43 -21.80 7.25 9.46
C GLU A 43 -22.16 8.63 8.85
N LEU A 44 -21.27 9.19 8.03
CA LEU A 44 -21.51 10.44 7.33
C LEU A 44 -22.22 10.21 5.98
N PRO A 45 -22.82 11.24 5.36
CA PRO A 45 -23.53 11.10 4.08
C PRO A 45 -22.69 10.50 2.94
N THR A 46 -21.37 10.64 3.03
CA THR A 46 -20.39 9.99 2.14
C THR A 46 -19.31 9.33 2.99
N ARG A 47 -18.71 8.26 2.49
CA ARG A 47 -17.54 7.66 3.15
C ARG A 47 -16.48 8.73 3.39
N PHE A 48 -16.02 8.82 4.62
CA PHE A 48 -14.99 9.77 5.03
C PHE A 48 -13.74 9.04 5.50
N ILE A 49 -12.59 9.51 5.05
CA ILE A 49 -11.29 8.99 5.45
C ILE A 49 -10.37 10.17 5.74
N ARG A 50 -9.72 10.14 6.89
CA ARG A 50 -8.62 11.03 7.26
C ARG A 50 -7.37 10.20 7.50
N ILE A 51 -6.24 10.64 6.95
CA ILE A 51 -4.95 9.97 7.12
C ILE A 51 -3.94 11.00 7.53
N VAL A 52 -3.16 10.69 8.57
CA VAL A 52 -2.03 11.48 9.04
C VAL A 52 -0.81 10.58 9.21
N ALA A 53 0.40 11.16 9.19
CA ALA A 53 1.62 10.44 9.52
C ALA A 53 2.05 10.79 10.94
N THR A 54 2.69 9.85 11.63
CA THR A 54 3.32 10.09 12.93
C THR A 54 4.62 10.87 12.76
N ASP A 55 4.99 11.64 13.78
CA ASP A 55 6.29 12.30 13.90
C ASP A 55 7.40 11.32 14.36
N ASP A 56 8.60 11.85 14.61
CA ASP A 56 9.77 11.07 15.02
C ASP A 56 9.59 10.39 16.39
N GLU A 57 8.71 10.88 17.24
CA GLU A 57 8.35 10.36 18.54
C GLU A 57 7.13 9.43 18.49
N GLY A 58 6.58 9.17 17.29
CA GLY A 58 5.40 8.36 17.05
C GLY A 58 4.09 9.07 17.38
N LEU A 59 4.10 10.38 17.61
CA LEU A 59 2.90 11.16 17.93
C LEU A 59 2.10 11.48 16.66
N TYR A 60 0.78 11.54 16.80
CA TYR A 60 -0.12 11.89 15.70
C TYR A 60 -1.31 12.73 16.18
N LEU A 61 -1.86 13.53 15.27
CA LEU A 61 -3.10 14.27 15.43
C LEU A 61 -3.97 14.09 14.20
N LEU A 62 -5.19 13.65 14.39
CA LEU A 62 -6.27 13.63 13.39
C LEU A 62 -7.18 14.85 13.67
N PRO A 63 -6.94 16.00 13.01
CA PRO A 63 -7.62 17.24 13.36
C PRO A 63 -8.97 17.37 12.67
N ASP A 64 -9.85 18.22 13.26
CA ASP A 64 -11.09 18.69 12.67
C ASP A 64 -11.98 17.54 12.13
N LEU A 65 -12.21 16.52 12.93
CA LEU A 65 -13.05 15.38 12.53
C LEU A 65 -14.53 15.71 12.70
N PRO A 66 -15.37 15.49 11.66
CA PRO A 66 -16.81 15.52 11.83
C PRO A 66 -17.30 14.62 12.97
N ALA A 67 -18.37 15.02 13.64
CA ALA A 67 -18.97 14.24 14.73
C ALA A 67 -19.52 12.90 14.18
N ALA A 68 -18.78 11.81 14.43
CA ALA A 68 -19.08 10.45 14.03
C ALA A 68 -18.21 9.46 14.84
N THR A 69 -18.50 8.18 14.75
CA THR A 69 -17.63 7.12 15.25
C THR A 69 -16.69 6.68 14.13
N TYR A 70 -15.42 6.57 14.45
CA TYR A 70 -14.37 6.20 13.49
C TYR A 70 -13.77 4.84 13.79
N GLU A 71 -13.50 4.06 12.76
CA GLU A 71 -12.58 2.94 12.82
C GLU A 71 -11.16 3.43 12.52
N ILE A 72 -10.25 3.25 13.46
CA ILE A 72 -8.89 3.78 13.40
C ILE A 72 -7.90 2.62 13.42
N PHE A 73 -6.91 2.66 12.54
CA PHE A 73 -5.86 1.67 12.47
C PHE A 73 -4.54 2.28 11.97
N VAL A 74 -3.44 1.56 12.21
CA VAL A 74 -2.09 1.93 11.79
C VAL A 74 -1.71 1.14 10.55
N ARG A 75 -1.05 1.82 9.62
CA ARG A 75 -0.42 1.26 8.42
C ARG A 75 0.95 1.89 8.22
N GLY A 76 1.97 1.12 7.85
CA GLY A 76 3.31 1.65 7.61
C GLY A 76 4.22 0.65 6.90
N TYR A 77 5.31 1.14 6.34
CA TYR A 77 6.32 0.27 5.75
C TYR A 77 6.94 -0.62 6.83
N GLY A 78 7.06 -1.92 6.53
CA GLY A 78 7.51 -2.91 7.51
C GLY A 78 6.41 -3.41 8.46
N LEU A 79 5.22 -2.82 8.42
CA LEU A 79 4.07 -3.22 9.22
C LEU A 79 3.00 -3.92 8.36
N VAL A 80 2.09 -4.61 9.00
CA VAL A 80 0.76 -4.95 8.47
C VAL A 80 -0.27 -4.04 9.11
N ASP A 81 -1.47 -3.93 8.52
CA ASP A 81 -2.56 -3.17 9.13
C ASP A 81 -2.82 -3.65 10.55
N SER A 82 -2.83 -2.73 11.49
CA SER A 82 -3.17 -3.05 12.89
C SER A 82 -4.66 -3.42 13.01
N PRO A 83 -5.06 -4.08 14.11
CA PRO A 83 -6.47 -4.19 14.45
C PRO A 83 -7.14 -2.81 14.48
N ARG A 84 -8.39 -2.76 14.01
CA ARG A 84 -9.19 -1.54 14.03
C ARG A 84 -9.69 -1.25 15.44
N VAL A 85 -9.55 0.00 15.86
CA VAL A 85 -10.02 0.51 17.15
C VAL A 85 -11.07 1.56 16.89
N THR A 86 -12.17 1.52 17.64
CA THR A 86 -13.25 2.50 17.52
C THR A 86 -13.01 3.67 18.45
N ALA A 87 -13.10 4.90 17.94
CA ALA A 87 -13.02 6.13 18.72
C ALA A 87 -13.89 7.24 18.14
N SER A 88 -14.18 8.24 18.97
CA SER A 88 -14.89 9.47 18.59
C SER A 88 -14.00 10.69 18.85
N PRO A 89 -14.25 11.83 18.16
CA PRO A 89 -13.53 13.08 18.40
C PRO A 89 -13.51 13.48 19.88
N GLY A 90 -12.45 14.16 20.28
CA GLY A 90 -12.16 14.54 21.67
C GLY A 90 -11.45 13.44 22.50
N GLN A 91 -11.05 12.34 21.88
CA GLN A 91 -10.40 11.22 22.57
C GLN A 91 -8.90 11.16 22.34
N GLN A 92 -8.15 10.92 23.42
CA GLN A 92 -6.75 10.49 23.34
C GLN A 92 -6.72 8.98 23.08
N LEU A 93 -5.98 8.55 22.05
CA LEU A 93 -5.95 7.15 21.61
C LEU A 93 -4.52 6.73 21.26
N ASP A 94 -3.92 5.91 22.11
CA ASP A 94 -2.64 5.27 21.79
C ASP A 94 -2.89 3.99 20.96
N LEU A 95 -2.07 3.79 19.93
CA LEU A 95 -2.20 2.69 18.98
C LEU A 95 -0.95 1.82 18.97
N THR A 96 -1.12 0.56 18.60
CA THR A 96 -0.01 -0.38 18.46
C THR A 96 0.16 -0.78 16.99
N GLY A 97 1.32 -0.48 16.42
CA GLY A 97 1.76 -0.96 15.12
C GLY A 97 2.06 -2.46 15.18
N VAL A 98 1.73 -3.18 14.12
CA VAL A 98 1.95 -4.63 14.02
C VAL A 98 3.05 -4.89 12.99
N VAL A 99 4.22 -5.29 13.47
CA VAL A 99 5.36 -5.63 12.60
C VAL A 99 4.99 -6.78 11.66
N ALA A 100 5.29 -6.62 10.38
CA ALA A 100 4.99 -7.63 9.38
C ALA A 100 5.78 -8.93 9.67
N PRO A 101 5.14 -10.12 9.58
CA PRO A 101 5.79 -11.38 9.90
C PRO A 101 6.89 -11.77 8.90
N ASN A 102 6.88 -11.20 7.71
CA ASN A 102 7.85 -11.40 6.64
C ASN A 102 7.80 -10.29 5.60
N ALA A 103 8.76 -10.27 4.67
CA ALA A 103 8.87 -9.26 3.64
C ALA A 103 7.66 -9.21 2.67
N ALA A 104 7.06 -10.36 2.36
CA ALA A 104 5.88 -10.42 1.48
C ALA A 104 4.68 -9.73 2.13
N ALA A 105 4.43 -9.99 3.41
CA ALA A 105 3.37 -9.30 4.15
C ALA A 105 3.63 -7.79 4.27
N ALA A 106 4.87 -7.38 4.51
CA ALA A 106 5.25 -5.96 4.51
C ALA A 106 5.00 -5.29 3.15
N ALA A 107 5.25 -6.00 2.06
CA ALA A 107 5.12 -5.47 0.71
C ALA A 107 3.67 -5.25 0.25
N GLU A 108 2.68 -5.82 0.92
CA GLU A 108 1.26 -5.68 0.54
C GLU A 108 0.79 -4.22 0.44
N ILE A 109 1.37 -3.32 1.24
CA ILE A 109 1.05 -1.90 1.23
C ILE A 109 1.98 -1.06 0.34
N TYR A 110 2.97 -1.67 -0.31
CA TYR A 110 3.93 -0.94 -1.12
C TYR A 110 3.28 -0.37 -2.38
N PRO A 111 3.77 0.79 -2.87
CA PRO A 111 3.18 1.45 -4.02
C PRO A 111 3.34 0.61 -5.29
N ALA A 112 2.43 0.80 -6.24
CA ALA A 112 2.45 0.11 -7.53
C ALA A 112 3.81 0.20 -8.26
N ALA A 113 4.52 1.32 -8.11
CA ALA A 113 5.84 1.51 -8.70
C ALA A 113 6.88 0.53 -8.16
N TRP A 114 6.80 0.17 -6.87
CA TRP A 114 7.69 -0.83 -6.28
C TRP A 114 7.45 -2.21 -6.89
N TRP A 115 6.20 -2.62 -7.01
CA TRP A 115 5.83 -3.87 -7.66
C TRP A 115 6.22 -3.90 -9.14
N LEU A 116 5.99 -2.77 -9.86
CA LEU A 116 6.37 -2.64 -11.26
C LEU A 116 7.89 -2.70 -11.47
N SER A 117 8.70 -2.24 -10.51
CA SER A 117 10.16 -2.31 -10.60
C SER A 117 10.71 -3.73 -10.64
N MET A 118 9.90 -4.73 -10.25
CA MET A 118 10.26 -6.14 -10.37
C MET A 118 9.97 -6.73 -11.76
N LEU A 119 9.31 -5.97 -12.65
CA LEU A 119 9.14 -6.37 -14.05
C LEU A 119 10.47 -6.13 -14.77
N GLU A 120 11.18 -7.20 -15.09
CA GLU A 120 12.42 -7.13 -15.86
C GLU A 120 12.11 -7.16 -17.36
N LEU A 121 12.69 -6.21 -18.09
CA LEU A 121 12.61 -6.21 -19.53
C LEU A 121 13.62 -7.20 -20.10
N PRO A 122 13.20 -8.16 -20.94
CA PRO A 122 14.11 -9.17 -21.46
C PRO A 122 15.13 -8.56 -22.42
N ASP A 123 16.31 -9.16 -22.46
CA ASP A 123 17.27 -8.93 -23.53
C ASP A 123 16.77 -9.58 -24.82
N GLY A 124 17.09 -8.97 -25.97
CA GLY A 124 16.67 -9.52 -27.26
C GLY A 124 16.81 -8.52 -28.41
N ASP A 125 16.11 -8.80 -29.50
CA ASP A 125 16.16 -7.99 -30.74
C ASP A 125 15.53 -6.61 -30.57
N ARG A 126 14.64 -6.45 -29.58
CA ARG A 126 14.02 -5.15 -29.26
C ARG A 126 14.84 -4.42 -28.22
N SER A 127 14.99 -3.13 -28.42
CA SER A 127 15.67 -2.29 -27.43
C SER A 127 14.88 -2.20 -26.13
N GLN A 128 15.57 -2.01 -25.01
CA GLN A 128 14.97 -1.74 -23.70
C GLN A 128 14.01 -0.54 -23.74
N GLN A 129 14.32 0.47 -24.58
CA GLN A 129 13.46 1.63 -24.76
C GLN A 129 12.13 1.28 -25.44
N GLU A 130 12.13 0.41 -26.47
CA GLU A 130 10.91 -0.03 -27.14
C GLU A 130 10.01 -0.85 -26.22
N LEU A 131 10.59 -1.78 -25.45
CA LEU A 131 9.87 -2.58 -24.47
C LEU A 131 9.32 -1.71 -23.35
N GLY A 132 10.13 -0.81 -22.80
CA GLY A 132 9.70 0.15 -21.79
C GLY A 132 8.55 1.03 -22.28
N SER A 133 8.61 1.49 -23.52
CA SER A 133 7.52 2.28 -24.14
C SER A 133 6.24 1.45 -24.31
N ALA A 134 6.36 0.17 -24.62
CA ALA A 134 5.21 -0.72 -24.73
C ALA A 134 4.54 -0.95 -23.38
N VAL A 135 5.31 -1.20 -22.30
CA VAL A 135 4.79 -1.31 -20.93
C VAL A 135 4.17 0.01 -20.47
N THR A 136 4.82 1.16 -20.75
CA THR A 136 4.29 2.48 -20.43
C THR A 136 2.96 2.74 -21.15
N GLY A 137 2.74 2.20 -22.33
CA GLY A 137 1.47 2.25 -23.03
C GLY A 137 0.30 1.69 -22.22
N CYS A 138 0.53 0.65 -21.42
CA CYS A 138 -0.47 0.09 -20.53
C CYS A 138 -0.88 1.08 -19.42
N MET A 139 0.03 1.96 -19.01
CA MET A 139 -0.17 2.94 -17.94
C MET A 139 -1.09 4.11 -18.37
N ASN A 140 -1.42 4.23 -19.64
CA ASN A 140 -2.35 5.27 -20.11
C ASN A 140 -3.79 5.07 -19.58
N CYS A 141 -4.15 3.86 -19.21
CA CYS A 141 -5.50 3.53 -18.75
C CYS A 141 -5.55 3.16 -17.25
N HIS A 142 -4.49 2.59 -16.71
CA HIS A 142 -4.43 2.18 -15.30
C HIS A 142 -2.98 2.07 -14.82
N GLN A 143 -2.80 2.14 -13.52
CA GLN A 143 -1.48 2.03 -12.89
C GLN A 143 -1.05 0.55 -12.88
N VAL A 144 -0.10 0.19 -13.73
CA VAL A 144 0.52 -1.15 -13.74
C VAL A 144 1.32 -1.35 -12.44
N GLY A 145 1.17 -2.51 -11.81
CA GLY A 145 1.80 -2.82 -10.52
C GLY A 145 0.89 -2.66 -9.31
N ASN A 146 -0.26 -1.98 -9.42
CA ASN A 146 -1.24 -2.06 -8.35
C ASN A 146 -1.85 -3.48 -8.26
N ARG A 147 -2.46 -3.82 -7.13
CA ARG A 147 -2.98 -5.16 -6.86
C ARG A 147 -3.89 -5.69 -7.99
N ALA A 148 -4.82 -4.87 -8.45
CA ALA A 148 -5.77 -5.26 -9.49
C ALA A 148 -5.11 -5.50 -10.86
N THR A 149 -3.91 -5.00 -11.10
CA THR A 149 -3.21 -5.15 -12.38
C THR A 149 -2.04 -6.14 -12.32
N ARG A 150 -1.43 -6.38 -11.16
CA ARG A 150 -0.33 -7.34 -11.01
C ARG A 150 -0.81 -8.76 -10.68
N GLU A 151 -1.92 -8.88 -9.96
CA GLU A 151 -2.47 -10.17 -9.58
C GLU A 151 -3.36 -10.75 -10.68
N ILE A 152 -3.13 -12.00 -11.00
CA ILE A 152 -4.02 -12.77 -11.87
C ILE A 152 -5.10 -13.41 -10.99
N PRO A 153 -6.38 -13.28 -11.30
CA PRO A 153 -7.45 -13.93 -10.57
C PRO A 153 -7.23 -15.44 -10.40
N ALA A 154 -7.54 -15.97 -9.24
CA ALA A 154 -7.25 -17.36 -8.89
C ALA A 154 -7.94 -18.39 -9.79
N ASP A 155 -9.13 -18.08 -10.31
CA ASP A 155 -9.86 -18.89 -11.27
C ASP A 155 -9.14 -18.99 -12.63
N ILE A 156 -8.50 -17.91 -13.08
CA ILE A 156 -7.65 -17.92 -14.28
C ILE A 156 -6.39 -18.74 -14.03
N LEU A 157 -5.68 -18.47 -12.92
CA LEU A 157 -4.45 -19.21 -12.57
C LEU A 157 -4.68 -20.71 -12.47
N SER A 158 -5.79 -21.14 -11.87
CA SER A 158 -6.09 -22.55 -11.71
C SER A 158 -6.53 -23.25 -13.00
N GLY A 159 -6.98 -22.47 -13.99
CA GLY A 159 -7.44 -22.98 -15.29
C GLY A 159 -6.38 -22.94 -16.41
N ALA A 160 -5.28 -22.21 -16.19
CA ALA A 160 -4.23 -22.04 -17.19
C ALA A 160 -3.10 -23.07 -17.01
N GLU A 161 -2.48 -23.49 -18.11
CA GLU A 161 -1.34 -24.42 -18.09
C GLU A 161 -0.02 -23.73 -17.73
N SER A 162 0.03 -22.39 -17.84
CA SER A 162 1.20 -21.57 -17.54
C SER A 162 0.80 -20.14 -17.15
N HIS A 163 1.71 -19.41 -16.47
CA HIS A 163 1.50 -17.99 -16.20
C HIS A 163 1.39 -17.16 -17.48
N LEU A 164 2.06 -17.53 -18.56
CA LEU A 164 1.93 -16.87 -19.85
C LEU A 164 0.50 -17.00 -20.40
N GLU A 165 -0.07 -18.19 -20.38
CA GLU A 165 -1.46 -18.41 -20.77
C GLU A 165 -2.42 -17.67 -19.85
N ALA A 166 -2.17 -17.67 -18.55
CA ALA A 166 -2.96 -16.92 -17.58
C ALA A 166 -2.95 -15.41 -17.90
N TRP A 167 -1.82 -14.85 -18.30
CA TRP A 167 -1.74 -13.47 -18.76
C TRP A 167 -2.48 -13.23 -20.07
N ASP A 168 -2.39 -14.14 -21.06
CA ASP A 168 -3.16 -14.06 -22.34
C ASP A 168 -4.67 -14.01 -22.04
N GLN A 169 -5.16 -14.81 -21.11
CA GLN A 169 -6.55 -14.78 -20.65
C GLN A 169 -6.87 -13.50 -19.89
N ARG A 170 -6.01 -13.10 -18.95
CA ARG A 170 -6.20 -11.91 -18.08
C ARG A 170 -6.36 -10.63 -18.89
N VAL A 171 -5.53 -10.40 -19.91
CA VAL A 171 -5.58 -9.19 -20.72
C VAL A 171 -6.77 -9.18 -21.71
N SER A 172 -7.42 -10.31 -21.93
CA SER A 172 -8.60 -10.38 -22.79
C SER A 172 -9.91 -10.04 -22.04
N MET A 173 -9.85 -9.89 -20.72
CA MET A 173 -11.04 -9.71 -19.90
C MET A 173 -11.56 -8.27 -19.88
N GLY A 174 -12.86 -8.14 -19.61
CA GLY A 174 -13.54 -6.88 -19.38
C GLY A 174 -13.78 -6.04 -20.63
N PRO A 175 -14.37 -4.85 -20.49
CA PRO A 175 -14.79 -4.01 -21.61
C PRO A 175 -13.65 -3.57 -22.54
N MET A 176 -12.42 -3.49 -22.01
CA MET A 176 -11.22 -3.09 -22.75
C MET A 176 -10.33 -4.26 -23.16
N GLY A 177 -10.79 -5.50 -22.96
CA GLY A 177 -10.03 -6.72 -23.27
C GLY A 177 -9.47 -6.77 -24.68
N GLY A 178 -10.25 -6.37 -25.69
CA GLY A 178 -9.79 -6.29 -27.07
C GLY A 178 -8.63 -5.33 -27.28
N SER A 179 -8.66 -4.15 -26.66
CA SER A 179 -7.59 -3.16 -26.72
C SER A 179 -6.34 -3.64 -25.98
N MET A 180 -6.50 -4.18 -24.77
CA MET A 180 -5.40 -4.73 -24.00
C MET A 180 -4.71 -5.89 -24.70
N SER A 181 -5.47 -6.86 -25.22
CA SER A 181 -4.93 -7.99 -25.98
C SER A 181 -4.19 -7.55 -27.23
N SER A 182 -4.71 -6.53 -27.95
CA SER A 182 -4.03 -5.98 -29.13
C SER A 182 -2.69 -5.33 -28.77
N MET A 183 -2.58 -4.61 -27.66
CA MET A 183 -1.33 -4.03 -27.20
C MET A 183 -0.35 -5.11 -26.72
N TYR A 184 -0.83 -6.04 -25.91
CA TYR A 184 -0.06 -7.12 -25.33
C TYR A 184 0.51 -8.07 -26.39
N SER A 185 -0.28 -8.43 -27.41
CA SER A 185 0.16 -9.31 -28.50
C SER A 185 1.30 -8.73 -29.35
N ARG A 186 1.43 -7.37 -29.39
CA ARG A 186 2.55 -6.72 -30.09
C ARG A 186 3.91 -6.96 -29.44
N LEU A 187 3.93 -7.41 -28.20
CA LEU A 187 5.15 -7.82 -27.51
C LEU A 187 5.75 -9.12 -28.07
N GLY A 188 4.94 -9.94 -28.77
CA GLY A 188 5.40 -11.22 -29.29
C GLY A 188 5.89 -12.15 -28.19
N GLU A 189 7.07 -12.73 -28.34
CA GLU A 189 7.68 -13.63 -27.37
C GLU A 189 8.07 -12.92 -26.05
N GLN A 190 8.33 -11.60 -26.09
CA GLN A 190 8.66 -10.83 -24.89
C GLN A 190 7.51 -10.71 -23.89
N ARG A 191 6.29 -11.16 -24.23
CA ARG A 191 5.18 -11.31 -23.28
C ARG A 191 5.55 -12.18 -22.08
N GLN A 192 6.53 -13.09 -22.25
CA GLN A 192 7.05 -13.93 -21.18
C GLN A 192 7.48 -13.13 -19.94
N MET A 193 7.94 -11.88 -20.11
CA MET A 193 8.32 -11.02 -19.00
C MET A 193 7.21 -10.82 -17.96
N PHE A 194 5.94 -10.88 -18.37
CA PHE A 194 4.80 -10.78 -17.43
C PHE A 194 4.58 -12.08 -16.65
N ALA A 195 4.81 -13.23 -17.28
CA ALA A 195 4.78 -14.52 -16.58
C ALA A 195 5.92 -14.61 -15.56
N ASP A 196 7.14 -14.24 -15.97
CA ASP A 196 8.32 -14.19 -15.10
C ASP A 196 8.13 -13.16 -13.97
N TRP A 197 7.42 -12.08 -14.23
CA TRP A 197 7.05 -11.11 -13.18
C TRP A 197 6.11 -11.73 -12.16
N THR A 198 5.09 -12.48 -12.61
CA THR A 198 4.18 -13.20 -11.68
C THR A 198 4.97 -14.17 -10.80
N ASP A 199 5.90 -14.95 -11.35
CA ASP A 199 6.77 -15.86 -10.58
C ASP A 199 7.62 -15.13 -9.54
N ARG A 200 8.03 -13.90 -9.86
CA ARG A 200 8.92 -13.10 -9.00
C ARG A 200 8.18 -12.41 -7.85
N ILE A 201 6.89 -12.11 -8.02
CA ILE A 201 6.06 -11.41 -7.03
C ILE A 201 5.13 -12.35 -6.22
N ALA A 202 5.13 -13.66 -6.54
CA ALA A 202 4.32 -14.69 -5.90
C ALA A 202 4.68 -14.97 -4.43
#